data_793eb2983d66e47f7aa6e7d85a786d4c
#
_entry.id   793eb2983d66e47f7aa6e7d85a786d4c
#
_cell.length_a   1.000
_cell.length_b   1.000
_cell.length_c   1.000
_cell.angle_alpha   90.00
_cell.angle_beta   90.00
_cell.angle_gamma   90.00
#
_symmetry.space_group_name_H-M   'P 1'
#
loop_
_entity.id
_entity.type
_entity.pdbx_description
1 polymer ?
#
loop_
_entity_poly.entity_id
_entity_poly.type
_entity_poly.pdbx_seq_one_letter_code
_entity_poly.pdbx_strand_id
1 'polypeptide(L)'
;WANRLAASTSFGNQKIAYFLGGVDQWIAPTYNNDIPVDFTQNYGFQALATNMRGHPQNIRNGNSFAVINSELRWPVFRYLINRPIKSNFLYNFQIVGFGDIGTAWTGLQPFSEENSQNREEIQQGSILITVNNRREPVVGGFGLGARTKFLGYFVRLDYAWGVENRKINDGFWYISLSMDF
;
A
#
# COMPACT_ATOMS: atom_id res chain seq x y z
N TRP A 1 0.50 16.54 12.23
CA TRP A 1 1.32 15.90 11.20
C TRP A 1 1.83 14.57 11.73
N ALA A 2 1.65 13.48 10.99
CA ALA A 2 2.07 12.14 11.35
C ALA A 2 2.88 11.51 10.22
N ASN A 3 4.03 10.94 10.57
CA ASN A 3 4.88 10.20 9.64
C ASN A 3 5.08 8.77 10.15
N ARG A 4 5.12 7.82 9.22
CA ARG A 4 5.40 6.41 9.51
C ARG A 4 6.42 5.91 8.50
N LEU A 5 7.44 5.24 8.99
CA LEU A 5 8.36 4.43 8.19
C LEU A 5 8.13 2.97 8.55
N ALA A 6 7.90 2.13 7.56
CA ALA A 6 7.79 0.70 7.71
C ALA A 6 8.70 0.01 6.70
N ALA A 7 9.51 -0.92 7.16
CA ALA A 7 10.37 -1.75 6.32
C ALA A 7 10.52 -3.13 6.93
N SER A 8 10.59 -4.15 6.10
CA SER A 8 10.85 -5.51 6.53
C SER A 8 11.55 -6.28 5.41
N THR A 9 12.29 -7.29 5.80
CA THR A 9 12.91 -8.24 4.89
C THR A 9 12.83 -9.64 5.48
N SER A 10 12.61 -10.64 4.65
CA SER A 10 12.50 -12.04 5.03
C SER A 10 13.56 -12.87 4.31
N PHE A 11 14.28 -13.70 5.06
CA PHE A 11 15.32 -14.56 4.53
C PHE A 11 15.12 -16.02 5.00
N GLY A 12 15.91 -16.92 4.44
CA GLY A 12 15.89 -18.35 4.74
C GLY A 12 15.18 -19.17 3.68
N ASN A 13 14.92 -20.43 4.01
CA ASN A 13 14.36 -21.39 3.05
C ASN A 13 12.86 -21.19 2.81
N GLN A 14 12.16 -20.57 3.75
CA GLN A 14 10.74 -20.21 3.64
C GLN A 14 10.60 -18.72 3.92
N LYS A 15 10.42 -17.95 2.87
CA LYS A 15 10.32 -16.48 2.95
C LYS A 15 8.87 -16.05 3.10
N ILE A 16 8.68 -14.81 3.50
CA ILE A 16 7.37 -14.15 3.43
C ILE A 16 7.31 -13.36 2.12
N ALA A 17 6.26 -13.58 1.34
CA ALA A 17 5.93 -12.72 0.22
C ALA A 17 5.13 -11.53 0.72
N TYR A 18 5.72 -10.35 0.65
CA TYR A 18 5.04 -9.09 0.97
C TYR A 18 4.37 -8.53 -0.28
N PHE A 19 3.08 -8.23 -0.16
CA PHE A 19 2.31 -7.56 -1.20
C PHE A 19 2.12 -6.09 -0.84
N LEU A 20 2.57 -5.20 -1.70
CA LEU A 20 2.40 -3.76 -1.55
C LEU A 20 1.15 -3.30 -2.30
N GLY A 21 0.43 -2.33 -1.74
CA GLY A 21 -0.80 -1.77 -2.30
C GLY A 21 -2.00 -1.97 -1.39
N GLY A 22 -3.00 -1.09 -1.55
CA GLY A 22 -4.19 -1.11 -0.71
C GLY A 22 -3.98 -0.56 0.69
N VAL A 23 -4.92 -0.86 1.56
CA VAL A 23 -4.92 -0.44 2.98
C VAL A 23 -5.33 -1.60 3.89
N ASP A 24 -4.90 -1.54 5.14
CA ASP A 24 -5.33 -2.49 6.17
C ASP A 24 -6.85 -2.43 6.36
N GLN A 25 -7.48 -3.59 6.53
CA GLN A 25 -8.92 -3.74 6.77
C GLN A 25 -9.81 -3.09 5.69
N TRP A 26 -9.34 -3.10 4.47
CA TRP A 26 -10.10 -2.66 3.32
C TRP A 26 -11.31 -3.56 3.08
N ILE A 27 -12.54 -2.99 3.08
CA ILE A 27 -13.78 -3.76 3.00
C ILE A 27 -13.94 -4.50 1.67
N ALA A 28 -13.52 -3.87 0.57
CA ALA A 28 -13.62 -4.44 -0.76
C ALA A 28 -12.27 -4.34 -1.48
N PRO A 29 -11.27 -5.17 -1.10
CA PRO A 29 -9.95 -5.11 -1.70
C PRO A 29 -9.98 -5.52 -3.16
N THR A 30 -9.28 -4.76 -3.99
CA THR A 30 -8.97 -5.11 -5.37
C THR A 30 -7.53 -5.60 -5.45
N TYR A 31 -7.31 -6.65 -6.25
CA TYR A 31 -5.99 -7.25 -6.42
C TYR A 31 -5.51 -7.06 -7.87
N ASN A 32 -4.23 -6.72 -8.03
CA ASN A 32 -3.61 -6.61 -9.35
C ASN A 32 -3.00 -7.96 -9.75
N ASN A 33 -3.56 -8.59 -10.76
CA ASN A 33 -3.08 -9.87 -11.29
C ASN A 33 -2.00 -9.71 -12.37
N ASP A 34 -1.73 -8.49 -12.82
CA ASP A 34 -0.76 -8.23 -13.91
C ASP A 34 0.69 -8.19 -13.38
N ILE A 35 0.86 -8.18 -12.06
CA ILE A 35 2.17 -8.22 -11.43
C ILE A 35 2.48 -9.65 -11.03
N PRO A 36 3.47 -10.30 -11.68
CA PRO A 36 3.82 -11.67 -11.38
C PRO A 36 4.44 -11.80 -9.98
N VAL A 37 4.18 -12.92 -9.34
CA VAL A 37 4.88 -13.34 -8.13
C VAL A 37 6.02 -14.27 -8.54
N ASP A 38 7.18 -14.12 -7.95
CA ASP A 38 8.33 -14.98 -8.22
C ASP A 38 8.14 -16.37 -7.58
N PHE A 39 7.60 -17.30 -8.33
CA PHE A 39 7.41 -18.68 -7.91
C PHE A 39 8.69 -19.52 -7.86
N THR A 40 9.83 -18.98 -8.29
CA THR A 40 11.13 -19.65 -8.10
C THR A 40 11.59 -19.57 -6.65
N GLN A 41 11.05 -18.63 -5.88
CA GLN A 41 11.28 -18.49 -4.45
C GLN A 41 10.31 -19.36 -3.65
N ASN A 42 10.82 -19.95 -2.57
CA ASN A 42 9.96 -20.70 -1.65
C ASN A 42 9.33 -19.74 -0.62
N TYR A 43 8.07 -19.40 -0.82
CA TYR A 43 7.31 -18.58 0.11
C TYR A 43 6.47 -19.47 1.04
N GLY A 44 6.70 -19.37 2.35
CA GLY A 44 5.90 -20.05 3.35
C GLY A 44 4.61 -19.30 3.69
N PHE A 45 4.62 -17.97 3.59
CA PHE A 45 3.49 -17.10 3.93
C PHE A 45 3.40 -15.92 2.97
N GLN A 46 2.19 -15.37 2.88
CA GLN A 46 1.89 -14.12 2.19
C GLN A 46 1.38 -13.10 3.21
N ALA A 47 1.84 -11.86 3.11
CA ALA A 47 1.42 -10.78 3.99
C ALA A 47 1.25 -9.47 3.23
N LEU A 48 0.29 -8.66 3.65
CA LEU A 48 0.25 -7.28 3.21
C LEU A 48 1.44 -6.53 3.81
N ALA A 49 2.19 -5.81 3.00
CA ALA A 49 3.37 -5.08 3.46
C ALA A 49 3.00 -3.98 4.47
N THR A 50 2.23 -3.02 4.02
CA THR A 50 1.64 -1.94 4.82
C THR A 50 0.76 -1.09 3.90
N ASN A 51 0.08 -0.07 4.44
CA ASN A 51 -0.77 0.82 3.66
C ASN A 51 0.04 1.54 2.56
N MET A 52 -0.41 1.39 1.33
CA MET A 52 0.08 2.08 0.15
C MET A 52 -1.12 2.48 -0.71
N ARG A 53 -1.64 3.67 -0.44
CA ARG A 53 -2.88 4.18 -1.06
C ARG A 53 -2.62 4.65 -2.49
N GLY A 54 -3.69 4.64 -3.30
CA GLY A 54 -3.63 4.97 -4.73
C GLY A 54 -3.42 3.76 -5.63
N HIS A 55 -3.27 2.56 -5.05
CA HIS A 55 -3.00 1.34 -5.79
C HIS A 55 -3.84 0.15 -5.28
N PRO A 56 -4.21 -0.80 -6.16
CA PRO A 56 -4.74 -2.10 -5.74
C PRO A 56 -3.67 -2.89 -4.97
N GLN A 57 -4.07 -3.94 -4.28
CA GLN A 57 -3.11 -4.88 -3.70
C GLN A 57 -2.23 -5.50 -4.78
N ASN A 58 -0.99 -5.84 -4.45
CA ASN A 58 -0.01 -6.39 -5.38
C ASN A 58 0.42 -5.43 -6.49
N ILE A 59 0.60 -4.15 -6.19
CA ILE A 59 1.25 -3.23 -7.15
C ILE A 59 2.75 -3.48 -7.25
N ARG A 60 3.35 -3.98 -6.18
CA ARG A 60 4.72 -4.53 -6.08
C ARG A 60 4.70 -5.67 -5.06
N ASN A 61 5.56 -6.66 -5.24
CA ASN A 61 5.71 -7.76 -4.30
C ASN A 61 7.18 -8.18 -4.16
N GLY A 62 7.45 -9.00 -3.16
CA GLY A 62 8.76 -9.56 -2.93
C GLY A 62 8.97 -9.98 -1.47
N ASN A 63 10.17 -10.44 -1.14
CA ASN A 63 10.54 -10.82 0.22
C ASN A 63 11.00 -9.63 1.09
N SER A 64 11.02 -8.43 0.52
CA SER A 64 11.41 -7.20 1.19
C SER A 64 10.49 -6.06 0.78
N PHE A 65 10.27 -5.11 1.70
CA PHE A 65 9.55 -3.87 1.39
C PHE A 65 10.06 -2.70 2.21
N ALA A 66 9.82 -1.49 1.72
CA ALA A 66 10.01 -0.25 2.46
C ALA A 66 8.94 0.76 2.03
N VAL A 67 8.29 1.40 3.01
CA VAL A 67 7.22 2.39 2.79
C VAL A 67 7.34 3.54 3.76
N ILE A 68 7.12 4.74 3.25
CA ILE A 68 6.98 5.97 4.03
C ILE A 68 5.56 6.49 3.80
N ASN A 69 4.84 6.70 4.89
CA ASN A 69 3.53 7.35 4.90
C ASN A 69 3.64 8.69 5.62
N SER A 70 3.06 9.72 5.05
CA SER A 70 2.97 11.06 5.65
C SER A 70 1.53 11.54 5.60
N GLU A 71 1.02 12.04 6.73
CA GLU A 71 -0.36 12.46 6.88
C GLU A 71 -0.46 13.79 7.61
N LEU A 72 -1.23 14.71 7.05
CA LEU A 72 -1.68 15.92 7.70
C LEU A 72 -3.13 15.72 8.14
N ARG A 73 -3.38 15.69 9.44
CA ARG A 73 -4.68 15.43 10.05
C ARG A 73 -5.26 16.71 10.65
N TRP A 74 -6.46 17.07 10.23
CA TRP A 74 -7.14 18.25 10.71
C TRP A 74 -8.47 17.88 11.39
N PRO A 75 -8.59 18.01 12.73
CA PRO A 75 -9.83 17.78 13.46
C PRO A 75 -10.78 18.97 13.33
N VAL A 76 -11.52 19.02 12.23
CA VAL A 76 -12.29 20.19 11.74
C VAL A 76 -13.24 20.76 12.79
N PHE A 77 -14.08 19.91 13.38
CA PHE A 77 -15.12 20.38 14.31
C PHE A 77 -14.56 20.89 15.64
N ARG A 78 -13.40 20.41 16.07
CA ARG A 78 -12.74 20.93 17.28
C ARG A 78 -12.26 22.38 17.12
N TYR A 79 -11.96 22.80 15.89
CA TYR A 79 -11.55 24.17 15.59
C TYR A 79 -12.73 25.08 15.27
N LEU A 80 -13.80 24.55 14.66
CA LEU A 80 -14.94 25.34 14.23
C LEU A 80 -15.98 25.56 15.34
N ILE A 81 -16.07 24.67 16.33
CA ILE A 81 -17.08 24.69 17.37
C ILE A 81 -16.47 25.09 18.71
N ASN A 82 -16.75 26.30 19.15
CA ASN A 82 -16.29 26.84 20.46
C ASN A 82 -17.15 26.35 21.65
N ARG A 83 -17.83 25.22 21.52
CA ARG A 83 -18.68 24.65 22.57
C ARG A 83 -18.29 23.17 22.78
N PRO A 84 -18.56 22.60 23.96
CA PRO A 84 -18.32 21.18 24.22
C PRO A 84 -19.09 20.32 23.22
N ILE A 85 -18.36 19.51 22.44
CA ILE A 85 -18.95 18.61 21.45
C ILE A 85 -19.33 17.32 22.17
N LYS A 86 -20.62 17.04 22.27
CA LYS A 86 -21.17 15.83 22.93
C LYS A 86 -21.17 14.59 22.01
N SER A 87 -21.14 14.79 20.69
CA SER A 87 -21.17 13.72 19.71
C SER A 87 -19.75 13.16 19.49
N ASN A 88 -19.56 11.86 19.76
CA ASN A 88 -18.30 11.16 19.48
C ASN A 88 -17.93 11.20 18.01
N PHE A 89 -18.92 11.16 17.11
CA PHE A 89 -18.71 11.28 15.67
C PHE A 89 -18.06 12.62 15.32
N LEU A 90 -18.66 13.73 15.71
CA LEU A 90 -18.15 15.08 15.42
C LEU A 90 -16.82 15.35 16.13
N TYR A 91 -16.67 14.90 17.39
CA TYR A 91 -15.46 15.09 18.16
C TYR A 91 -14.24 14.43 17.50
N ASN A 92 -14.42 13.24 16.91
CA ASN A 92 -13.35 12.47 16.29
C ASN A 92 -13.25 12.68 14.78
N PHE A 93 -14.12 13.50 14.19
CA PHE A 93 -14.08 13.74 12.75
C PHE A 93 -12.82 14.52 12.35
N GLN A 94 -12.07 13.97 11.41
CA GLN A 94 -10.85 14.55 10.87
C GLN A 94 -10.85 14.48 9.36
N ILE A 95 -10.38 15.53 8.72
CA ILE A 95 -9.96 15.52 7.31
C ILE A 95 -8.46 15.25 7.28
N VAL A 96 -8.03 14.42 6.37
CA VAL A 96 -6.64 13.97 6.25
C VAL A 96 -6.18 14.17 4.83
N GLY A 97 -5.08 14.91 4.65
CA GLY A 97 -4.30 14.88 3.41
C GLY A 97 -3.11 13.96 3.60
N PHE A 98 -2.78 13.16 2.61
CA PHE A 98 -1.69 12.19 2.76
C PHE A 98 -0.87 12.00 1.49
N GLY A 99 0.35 11.49 1.70
CA GLY A 99 1.25 11.03 0.66
C GLY A 99 1.99 9.78 1.12
N ASP A 100 2.05 8.78 0.27
CA ASP A 100 2.70 7.50 0.51
C ASP A 100 3.74 7.26 -0.58
N ILE A 101 4.91 6.72 -0.22
CA ILE A 101 5.95 6.28 -1.15
C ILE A 101 6.45 4.93 -0.67
N GLY A 102 6.55 3.97 -1.58
CA GLY A 102 6.98 2.64 -1.21
C GLY A 102 7.52 1.81 -2.35
N THR A 103 8.14 0.71 -1.97
CA THR A 103 8.65 -0.31 -2.87
C THR A 103 8.59 -1.68 -2.19
N ALA A 104 8.42 -2.73 -2.98
CA ALA A 104 8.62 -4.11 -2.54
C ALA A 104 9.42 -4.83 -3.63
N TRP A 105 10.33 -5.72 -3.22
CA TRP A 105 11.27 -6.35 -4.15
C TRP A 105 11.73 -7.73 -3.67
N THR A 106 12.27 -8.50 -4.61
CA THR A 106 13.00 -9.75 -4.35
C THR A 106 14.49 -9.53 -4.59
N GLY A 107 15.33 -10.13 -3.75
CA GLY A 107 16.78 -9.97 -3.84
C GLY A 107 17.32 -8.87 -2.93
N LEU A 108 18.54 -8.41 -3.22
CA LEU A 108 19.27 -7.49 -2.34
C LEU A 108 18.76 -6.04 -2.43
N GLN A 109 18.25 -5.64 -3.59
CA GLN A 109 17.82 -4.26 -3.82
C GLN A 109 16.69 -4.18 -4.86
N PRO A 110 15.84 -3.14 -4.80
CA PRO A 110 14.70 -3.00 -5.71
C PRO A 110 15.06 -2.92 -7.21
N PHE A 111 16.26 -2.45 -7.53
CA PHE A 111 16.73 -2.26 -8.91
C PHE A 111 17.55 -3.45 -9.45
N SER A 112 17.65 -4.54 -8.68
CA SER A 112 18.36 -5.75 -9.08
C SER A 112 17.64 -6.46 -10.23
N GLU A 113 18.43 -7.11 -11.12
CA GLU A 113 17.88 -8.02 -12.13
C GLU A 113 17.27 -9.28 -11.51
N GLU A 114 17.61 -9.62 -10.28
CA GLU A 114 17.00 -10.73 -9.51
C GLU A 114 15.54 -10.43 -9.12
N ASN A 115 15.13 -9.17 -9.19
CA ASN A 115 13.76 -8.79 -8.91
C ASN A 115 12.86 -9.24 -10.07
N SER A 116 11.93 -10.16 -9.79
CA SER A 116 10.99 -10.73 -10.76
C SER A 116 10.15 -9.68 -11.51
N GLN A 117 10.03 -8.48 -10.97
CA GLN A 117 9.33 -7.37 -11.61
C GLN A 117 10.15 -6.71 -12.72
N ASN A 118 11.48 -6.91 -12.73
CA ASN A 118 12.39 -6.34 -13.72
C ASN A 118 12.70 -7.34 -14.84
N ARG A 119 12.51 -8.64 -14.59
CA ARG A 119 12.83 -9.72 -15.55
C ARG A 119 11.76 -10.80 -15.49
N GLU A 120 11.22 -11.14 -16.64
CA GLU A 120 10.29 -12.25 -16.83
C GLU A 120 10.93 -13.27 -17.79
N GLU A 121 11.03 -14.51 -17.35
CA GLU A 121 11.50 -15.62 -18.20
C GLU A 121 10.32 -16.48 -18.63
N ILE A 122 10.05 -16.49 -19.92
CA ILE A 122 9.01 -17.31 -20.52
C ILE A 122 9.70 -18.46 -21.25
N GLN A 123 9.54 -19.68 -20.75
CA GLN A 123 10.03 -20.88 -21.42
C GLN A 123 8.92 -21.51 -22.23
N GLN A 124 9.08 -21.55 -23.54
CA GLN A 124 8.17 -22.20 -24.47
C GLN A 124 8.91 -23.29 -25.27
N GLY A 125 8.83 -24.51 -24.79
CA GLY A 125 9.60 -25.65 -25.37
C GLY A 125 11.11 -25.45 -25.17
N SER A 126 11.87 -25.44 -26.27
CA SER A 126 13.32 -25.23 -26.25
C SER A 126 13.72 -23.75 -26.35
N ILE A 127 12.77 -22.85 -26.40
CA ILE A 127 13.02 -21.39 -26.51
C ILE A 127 12.83 -20.75 -25.14
N LEU A 128 13.88 -20.07 -24.65
CA LEU A 128 13.85 -19.22 -23.46
C LEU A 128 13.77 -17.76 -23.93
N ILE A 129 12.66 -17.12 -23.64
CA ILE A 129 12.47 -15.70 -23.91
C ILE A 129 12.65 -14.95 -22.60
N THR A 130 13.66 -14.10 -22.53
CA THR A 130 13.86 -13.20 -21.40
C THR A 130 13.30 -11.83 -21.75
N VAL A 131 12.26 -11.41 -21.05
CA VAL A 131 11.65 -10.08 -21.17
C VAL A 131 12.15 -9.22 -20.03
N ASN A 132 12.90 -8.17 -20.35
CA ASN A 132 13.33 -7.18 -19.35
C ASN A 132 12.25 -6.10 -19.24
N ASN A 133 11.43 -6.21 -18.21
CA ASN A 133 10.43 -5.20 -17.85
C ASN A 133 11.12 -4.08 -17.06
N ARG A 134 11.35 -2.94 -17.68
CA ARG A 134 11.85 -1.74 -16.98
C ARG A 134 10.70 -1.04 -16.25
N ARG A 135 10.18 -1.67 -15.19
CA ARG A 135 9.24 -1.00 -14.29
C ARG A 135 10.01 -0.21 -13.25
N GLU A 136 9.54 0.99 -12.93
CA GLU A 136 10.08 1.71 -11.77
C GLU A 136 9.69 0.93 -10.50
N PRO A 137 10.66 0.49 -9.67
CA PRO A 137 10.33 -0.31 -8.49
C PRO A 137 9.63 0.51 -7.41
N VAL A 138 9.83 1.82 -7.42
CA VAL A 138 9.21 2.75 -6.47
C VAL A 138 7.87 3.21 -7.00
N VAL A 139 6.85 3.14 -6.15
CA VAL A 139 5.50 3.64 -6.41
C VAL A 139 5.12 4.71 -5.39
N GLY A 140 4.29 5.64 -5.78
CA GLY A 140 3.78 6.71 -4.94
C GLY A 140 2.26 6.73 -4.90
N GLY A 141 1.70 7.38 -3.90
CA GLY A 141 0.27 7.65 -3.82
C GLY A 141 0.00 8.88 -2.98
N PHE A 142 -1.03 9.63 -3.33
CA PHE A 142 -1.45 10.80 -2.56
C PHE A 142 -2.96 10.93 -2.62
N GLY A 143 -3.53 11.64 -1.66
CA GLY A 143 -4.97 11.78 -1.63
C GLY A 143 -5.50 12.54 -0.43
N LEU A 144 -6.81 12.47 -0.31
CA LEU A 144 -7.56 13.06 0.78
C LEU A 144 -8.46 12.01 1.42
N GLY A 145 -8.70 12.13 2.71
CA GLY A 145 -9.55 11.21 3.43
C GLY A 145 -10.32 11.86 4.56
N ALA A 146 -11.31 11.15 5.03
CA ALA A 146 -12.06 11.47 6.22
C ALA A 146 -11.97 10.32 7.22
N ARG A 147 -11.85 10.65 8.48
CA ARG A 147 -11.80 9.70 9.59
C ARG A 147 -12.73 10.12 10.68
N THR A 148 -13.41 9.14 11.27
CA THR A 148 -14.24 9.40 12.43
C THR A 148 -14.43 8.12 13.25
N LYS A 149 -14.99 8.28 14.47
CA LYS A 149 -15.45 7.15 15.28
C LYS A 149 -16.97 7.06 15.20
N PHE A 150 -17.46 5.93 14.70
CA PHE A 150 -18.89 5.67 14.55
C PHE A 150 -19.24 4.29 15.12
N LEU A 151 -20.20 4.23 16.05
CA LEU A 151 -20.65 3.00 16.71
C LEU A 151 -19.52 2.15 17.33
N GLY A 152 -18.46 2.80 17.85
CA GLY A 152 -17.31 2.09 18.42
C GLY A 152 -16.22 1.70 17.42
N TYR A 153 -16.46 1.85 16.14
CA TYR A 153 -15.49 1.56 15.08
C TYR A 153 -14.79 2.82 14.61
N PHE A 154 -13.51 2.71 14.29
CA PHE A 154 -12.83 3.70 13.47
C PHE A 154 -13.18 3.47 12.00
N VAL A 155 -13.85 4.45 11.43
CA VAL A 155 -14.20 4.47 10.01
C VAL A 155 -13.21 5.37 9.27
N ARG A 156 -12.58 4.85 8.22
CA ARG A 156 -11.76 5.62 7.30
C ARG A 156 -12.35 5.54 5.91
N LEU A 157 -12.45 6.69 5.28
CA LEU A 157 -12.82 6.85 3.88
C LEU A 157 -11.72 7.67 3.22
N ASP A 158 -10.94 7.06 2.36
CA ASP A 158 -9.83 7.71 1.66
C ASP A 158 -10.10 7.65 0.14
N TYR A 159 -9.79 8.73 -0.57
CA TYR A 159 -9.70 8.76 -2.02
C TYR A 159 -8.28 9.10 -2.41
N ALA A 160 -7.64 8.24 -3.20
CA ALA A 160 -6.23 8.34 -3.50
C ALA A 160 -5.93 8.10 -4.97
N TRP A 161 -4.97 8.85 -5.49
CA TRP A 161 -4.37 8.68 -6.80
C TRP A 161 -3.00 8.00 -6.65
N GLY A 162 -2.78 6.97 -7.44
CA GLY A 162 -1.49 6.29 -7.51
C GLY A 162 -0.56 6.96 -8.50
N VAL A 163 0.74 6.91 -8.23
CA VAL A 163 1.80 7.32 -9.14
C VAL A 163 2.67 6.13 -9.43
N GLU A 164 2.67 5.69 -10.67
CA GLU A 164 3.47 4.57 -11.18
C GLU A 164 4.11 4.94 -12.51
N ASN A 165 5.39 4.61 -12.70
CA ASN A 165 6.12 4.94 -13.93
C ASN A 165 5.96 6.41 -14.36
N ARG A 166 5.99 7.34 -13.38
CA ARG A 166 5.82 8.81 -13.56
C ARG A 166 4.45 9.22 -14.12
N LYS A 167 3.47 8.34 -14.07
CA LYS A 167 2.10 8.64 -14.45
C LYS A 167 1.20 8.58 -13.23
N ILE A 168 0.22 9.47 -13.21
CA ILE A 168 -0.85 9.44 -12.22
C ILE A 168 -1.95 8.53 -12.77
N ASN A 169 -2.30 7.52 -12.00
CA ASN A 169 -3.34 6.56 -12.33
C ASN A 169 -4.70 7.07 -11.85
N ASP A 170 -5.77 6.41 -12.29
CA ASP A 170 -7.13 6.68 -11.82
C ASP A 170 -7.21 6.51 -10.30
N GLY A 171 -8.07 7.31 -9.68
CA GLY A 171 -8.21 7.30 -8.24
C GLY A 171 -8.99 6.10 -7.72
N PHE A 172 -8.63 5.66 -6.51
CA PHE A 172 -9.28 4.56 -5.79
C PHE A 172 -9.96 5.05 -4.52
N TRP A 173 -11.14 4.49 -4.24
CA TRP A 173 -11.79 4.62 -2.95
C TRP A 173 -11.38 3.51 -2.00
N TYR A 174 -11.03 3.88 -0.79
CA TYR A 174 -10.73 2.96 0.30
C TYR A 174 -11.69 3.19 1.45
N ILE A 175 -12.42 2.17 1.80
CA ILE A 175 -13.26 2.15 2.99
C ILE A 175 -12.68 1.11 3.93
N SER A 176 -12.29 1.52 5.11
CA SER A 176 -11.78 0.58 6.12
C SER A 176 -12.40 0.83 7.48
N LEU A 177 -12.63 -0.27 8.19
CA LEU A 177 -13.19 -0.28 9.54
C LEU A 177 -12.19 -0.94 10.46
N SER A 178 -11.84 -0.29 11.56
CA SER A 178 -11.01 -0.88 12.61
C SER A 178 -11.69 -0.77 13.96
N MET A 179 -11.50 -1.79 14.80
CA MET A 179 -11.86 -1.68 16.20
C MET A 179 -10.75 -0.89 16.92
N ASP A 180 -11.17 -0.02 17.82
CA ASP A 180 -10.29 0.64 18.76
C ASP A 180 -10.08 -0.33 19.93
N PHE A 181 -8.87 -0.87 20.05
CA PHE A 181 -8.46 -1.66 21.21
C PHE A 181 -7.56 -0.82 22.10
#